data_d1b98ea3f8977545a7589c24ead4ba56
#
_entry.id   d1b98ea3f8977545a7589c24ead4ba56
#
_cell.length_a   1.000
_cell.length_b   1.000
_cell.length_c   1.000
_cell.angle_alpha   90.00
_cell.angle_beta   90.00
_cell.angle_gamma   90.00
#
_symmetry.space_group_name_H-M   'P 1'
#
loop_
_entity.id
_entity.type
_entity.pdbx_description
1 polymer ?
#
loop_
_entity_poly.entity_id
_entity_poly.type
_entity_poly.pdbx_seq_one_letter_code
_entity_poly.pdbx_strand_id
1 'polypeptide(L)'
;MRHLHIEEALVILKALGLPRTQQNERSALSLLALLNLIPKKPWAEAEAPLMGITPIMDWVHEHYEKQYAPNTRETFRRHTMHQFVAAGLVLYNPDKPDRSVNSPKAVYQIEPATLALIRCFETKKWTGKLKAYLAEHQTLIARYAKERKRNLIPVTIAPGKAIALSPGEHSELIRSVIEDFAPRFAPGSVLVYAGDTGEKWGYFDKALLADLSVEVDAHGKMPDVVLHFTEKNWLLLIESVTSHGPVDGKRHAELSQLFAGSKCGLVYVTAFPNRAIMGRYLGEIAWETEVWVADAPSHLIHFNGERFLGPYPAE
;
A
#
# COMPACT_ATOMS: atom_id res chain seq x y z
N MET A 1 -26.22 20.42 13.97
CA MET A 1 -25.26 20.46 15.11
C MET A 1 -24.52 19.14 15.12
N ARG A 2 -23.18 19.13 15.23
CA ARG A 2 -22.47 17.86 15.43
C ARG A 2 -22.84 17.29 16.80
N HIS A 3 -23.07 16.00 16.88
CA HIS A 3 -23.29 15.34 18.16
C HIS A 3 -22.04 15.44 19.04
N LEU A 4 -22.20 15.78 20.32
CA LEU A 4 -21.10 15.96 21.29
C LEU A 4 -20.16 14.74 21.28
N HIS A 5 -20.69 13.53 21.29
CA HIS A 5 -19.90 12.29 21.23
C HIS A 5 -18.97 12.16 20.01
N ILE A 6 -19.31 12.75 18.88
CA ILE A 6 -18.42 12.74 17.70
C ILE A 6 -17.19 13.60 17.95
N GLU A 7 -17.36 14.78 18.53
CA GLU A 7 -16.24 15.67 18.89
C GLU A 7 -15.35 15.04 19.97
N GLU A 8 -15.97 14.42 20.99
CA GLU A 8 -15.26 13.70 22.04
C GLU A 8 -14.51 12.49 21.50
N ALA A 9 -15.11 11.70 20.60
CA ALA A 9 -14.44 10.58 19.92
C ALA A 9 -13.23 11.05 19.10
N LEU A 10 -13.31 12.21 18.46
CA LEU A 10 -12.16 12.82 17.75
C LEU A 10 -11.04 13.19 18.74
N VAL A 11 -11.39 13.74 19.91
CA VAL A 11 -10.41 14.03 20.97
C VAL A 11 -9.75 12.74 21.46
N ILE A 12 -10.52 11.67 21.66
CA ILE A 12 -9.99 10.36 22.07
C ILE A 12 -9.06 9.79 21.00
N LEU A 13 -9.46 9.78 19.72
CA LEU A 13 -8.63 9.28 18.62
C LEU A 13 -7.30 10.05 18.53
N LYS A 14 -7.34 11.37 18.71
CA LYS A 14 -6.14 12.20 18.76
C LYS A 14 -5.28 11.87 19.98
N ALA A 15 -5.88 11.71 21.17
CA ALA A 15 -5.17 11.37 22.40
C ALA A 15 -4.51 9.99 22.32
N LEU A 16 -5.12 9.03 21.62
CA LEU A 16 -4.58 7.69 21.34
C LEU A 16 -3.47 7.70 20.28
N GLY A 17 -3.11 8.87 19.71
CA GLY A 17 -2.00 9.01 18.78
C GLY A 17 -2.30 8.59 17.35
N LEU A 18 -3.57 8.47 16.95
CA LEU A 18 -3.89 8.17 15.55
C LEU A 18 -3.47 9.34 14.64
N PRO A 19 -3.00 9.04 13.41
CA PRO A 19 -2.58 10.06 12.47
C PRO A 19 -3.75 10.97 12.07
N ARG A 20 -3.45 12.19 11.65
CA ARG A 20 -4.45 13.22 11.29
C ARG A 20 -5.47 12.73 10.27
N THR A 21 -5.06 11.85 9.34
CA THR A 21 -5.92 11.22 8.34
C THR A 21 -6.99 10.31 8.94
N GLN A 22 -6.79 9.83 10.17
CA GLN A 22 -7.74 9.02 10.94
C GLN A 22 -8.57 9.84 11.95
N GLN A 23 -8.28 11.12 12.11
CA GLN A 23 -9.05 12.02 12.97
C GLN A 23 -10.17 12.67 12.15
N ASN A 24 -11.11 11.85 11.67
CA ASN A 24 -12.24 12.28 10.84
C ASN A 24 -13.56 11.67 11.34
N GLU A 25 -14.68 12.22 10.88
CA GLU A 25 -16.04 11.84 11.31
C GLU A 25 -16.31 10.34 11.15
N ARG A 26 -15.89 9.72 10.03
CA ARG A 26 -16.08 8.27 9.81
C ARG A 26 -15.36 7.44 10.87
N SER A 27 -14.13 7.80 11.23
CA SER A 27 -13.37 7.12 12.27
C SER A 27 -14.01 7.30 13.64
N ALA A 28 -14.48 8.51 13.97
CA ALA A 28 -15.19 8.78 15.21
C ALA A 28 -16.48 7.94 15.32
N LEU A 29 -17.32 7.94 14.28
CA LEU A 29 -18.55 7.15 14.22
C LEU A 29 -18.28 5.64 14.30
N SER A 30 -17.22 5.16 13.66
CA SER A 30 -16.80 3.75 13.76
C SER A 30 -16.39 3.37 15.18
N LEU A 31 -15.67 4.26 15.87
CA LEU A 31 -15.31 4.04 17.27
C LEU A 31 -16.55 3.99 18.15
N LEU A 32 -17.48 4.92 17.98
CA LEU A 32 -18.74 4.96 18.74
C LEU A 32 -19.59 3.70 18.53
N ALA A 33 -19.67 3.20 17.28
CA ALA A 33 -20.35 1.94 16.97
C ALA A 33 -19.72 0.74 17.69
N LEU A 34 -18.40 0.62 17.65
CA LEU A 34 -17.66 -0.44 18.33
C LEU A 34 -17.74 -0.38 19.86
N LEU A 35 -18.13 0.78 20.40
CA LEU A 35 -18.35 1.01 21.81
C LEU A 35 -19.84 0.95 22.20
N ASN A 36 -20.74 0.77 21.24
CA ASN A 36 -22.19 0.85 21.41
C ASN A 36 -22.62 2.12 22.17
N LEU A 37 -21.98 3.25 21.84
CA LEU A 37 -22.23 4.55 22.45
C LEU A 37 -23.21 5.35 21.62
N ILE A 38 -24.49 5.18 21.90
CA ILE A 38 -25.58 6.00 21.34
C ILE A 38 -25.50 7.44 21.90
N PRO A 39 -26.11 8.44 21.23
CA PRO A 39 -26.15 9.80 21.73
C PRO A 39 -26.63 9.90 23.18
N LYS A 40 -25.90 10.65 24.01
CA LYS A 40 -26.13 10.85 25.46
C LYS A 40 -25.81 9.68 26.39
N LYS A 41 -25.40 8.51 25.89
CA LYS A 41 -24.95 7.39 26.73
C LYS A 41 -23.56 7.74 27.34
N PRO A 42 -23.37 7.65 28.68
CA PRO A 42 -22.09 7.99 29.29
C PRO A 42 -20.93 7.10 28.79
N TRP A 43 -19.73 7.64 28.64
CA TRP A 43 -18.52 6.90 28.27
C TRP A 43 -18.22 5.72 29.20
N ALA A 44 -18.58 5.83 30.47
CA ALA A 44 -18.45 4.75 31.46
C ALA A 44 -19.28 3.50 31.12
N GLU A 45 -20.34 3.65 30.32
CA GLU A 45 -21.22 2.57 29.89
C GLU A 45 -20.85 2.01 28.49
N ALA A 46 -19.68 2.37 27.98
CA ALA A 46 -19.17 1.80 26.73
C ALA A 46 -19.11 0.28 26.79
N GLU A 47 -19.46 -0.37 25.71
CA GLU A 47 -19.48 -1.82 25.54
C GLU A 47 -18.47 -2.25 24.47
N ALA A 48 -18.36 -3.55 24.20
CA ALA A 48 -17.50 -4.09 23.15
C ALA A 48 -18.25 -5.13 22.30
N PRO A 49 -19.30 -4.73 21.57
CA PRO A 49 -20.01 -5.64 20.66
C PRO A 49 -19.07 -6.14 19.56
N LEU A 50 -19.34 -7.35 19.10
CA LEU A 50 -18.68 -7.94 17.94
C LEU A 50 -19.42 -7.49 16.66
N MET A 51 -18.80 -6.68 15.82
CA MET A 51 -19.48 -6.05 14.68
C MET A 51 -18.72 -6.21 13.36
N GLY A 52 -19.43 -6.56 12.31
CA GLY A 52 -18.95 -6.45 10.94
C GLY A 52 -19.07 -5.02 10.39
N ILE A 53 -18.52 -4.76 9.20
CA ILE A 53 -18.53 -3.41 8.62
C ILE A 53 -19.96 -2.95 8.28
N THR A 54 -20.80 -3.79 7.69
CA THR A 54 -22.20 -3.44 7.41
C THR A 54 -22.96 -3.14 8.68
N PRO A 55 -22.94 -3.98 9.73
CA PRO A 55 -23.52 -3.65 11.03
C PRO A 55 -23.04 -2.33 11.63
N ILE A 56 -21.75 -1.97 11.47
CA ILE A 56 -21.23 -0.67 11.90
C ILE A 56 -21.91 0.47 11.12
N MET A 57 -22.03 0.34 9.80
CA MET A 57 -22.66 1.36 8.95
C MET A 57 -24.14 1.52 9.27
N ASP A 58 -24.84 0.41 9.49
CA ASP A 58 -26.27 0.39 9.84
C ASP A 58 -26.49 1.03 11.22
N TRP A 59 -25.66 0.68 12.20
CA TRP A 59 -25.69 1.28 13.55
C TRP A 59 -25.45 2.79 13.51
N VAL A 60 -24.49 3.25 12.68
CA VAL A 60 -24.23 4.68 12.49
C VAL A 60 -25.42 5.40 11.86
N HIS A 61 -26.10 4.77 10.91
CA HIS A 61 -27.31 5.33 10.31
C HIS A 61 -28.43 5.45 11.34
N GLU A 62 -28.66 4.39 12.13
CA GLU A 62 -29.74 4.32 13.10
C GLU A 62 -29.59 5.35 14.24
N HIS A 63 -28.37 5.52 14.76
CA HIS A 63 -28.17 6.29 15.99
C HIS A 63 -27.57 7.69 15.77
N TYR A 64 -26.94 7.93 14.61
CA TYR A 64 -26.30 9.21 14.28
C TYR A 64 -26.81 9.82 12.97
N GLU A 65 -27.87 9.25 12.38
CA GLU A 65 -28.54 9.75 11.17
C GLU A 65 -27.59 9.92 9.98
N LYS A 66 -26.41 9.21 10.01
CA LYS A 66 -25.42 9.29 8.96
C LYS A 66 -25.47 8.07 8.05
N GLN A 67 -26.02 8.26 6.86
CA GLN A 67 -26.10 7.21 5.86
C GLN A 67 -24.85 7.19 4.98
N TYR A 68 -24.27 6.00 4.80
CA TYR A 68 -23.18 5.75 3.88
C TYR A 68 -23.64 4.86 2.73
N ALA A 69 -23.15 5.15 1.51
CA ALA A 69 -23.45 4.31 0.35
C ALA A 69 -22.80 2.92 0.50
N PRO A 70 -23.41 1.84 -0.04
CA PRO A 70 -22.90 0.47 0.09
C PRO A 70 -21.46 0.26 -0.38
N ASN A 71 -21.02 0.98 -1.42
CA ASN A 71 -19.65 0.96 -1.93
C ASN A 71 -18.61 1.56 -0.95
N THR A 72 -19.06 2.28 0.09
CA THR A 72 -18.18 2.84 1.13
C THR A 72 -17.62 1.75 2.07
N ARG A 73 -18.15 0.52 2.06
CA ARG A 73 -17.68 -0.60 2.90
C ARG A 73 -16.17 -0.82 2.81
N GLU A 74 -15.62 -0.76 1.60
CA GLU A 74 -14.18 -0.96 1.41
C GLU A 74 -13.37 0.20 2.01
N THR A 75 -13.91 1.42 1.97
CA THR A 75 -13.30 2.57 2.63
C THR A 75 -13.29 2.41 4.16
N PHE A 76 -14.39 1.92 4.76
CA PHE A 76 -14.41 1.57 6.19
C PHE A 76 -13.37 0.51 6.52
N ARG A 77 -13.28 -0.56 5.72
CA ARG A 77 -12.33 -1.64 5.93
C ARG A 77 -10.89 -1.15 5.87
N ARG A 78 -10.48 -0.53 4.77
CA ARG A 78 -9.08 -0.14 4.51
C ARG A 78 -8.64 1.08 5.29
N HIS A 79 -9.48 2.11 5.31
CA HIS A 79 -9.11 3.43 5.82
C HIS A 79 -9.62 3.72 7.24
N THR A 80 -10.25 2.75 7.92
CA THR A 80 -10.63 2.89 9.32
C THR A 80 -10.31 1.64 10.10
N MET A 81 -10.95 0.49 9.80
CA MET A 81 -10.78 -0.73 10.61
C MET A 81 -9.34 -1.27 10.58
N HIS A 82 -8.71 -1.35 9.42
CA HIS A 82 -7.29 -1.75 9.34
C HIS A 82 -6.38 -0.83 10.16
N GLN A 83 -6.66 0.47 10.18
CA GLN A 83 -5.88 1.43 10.96
C GLN A 83 -6.11 1.24 12.46
N PHE A 84 -7.34 0.97 12.88
CA PHE A 84 -7.65 0.69 14.28
C PHE A 84 -7.03 -0.62 14.76
N VAL A 85 -7.03 -1.65 13.93
CA VAL A 85 -6.35 -2.93 14.21
C VAL A 85 -4.83 -2.72 14.28
N ALA A 86 -4.25 -2.00 13.32
CA ALA A 86 -2.81 -1.70 13.30
C ALA A 86 -2.36 -0.85 14.50
N ALA A 87 -3.25 0.02 15.01
CA ALA A 87 -3.02 0.79 16.22
C ALA A 87 -3.28 0.00 17.50
N GLY A 88 -3.71 -1.25 17.41
CA GLY A 88 -4.02 -2.10 18.58
C GLY A 88 -5.30 -1.71 19.34
N LEU A 89 -6.13 -0.82 18.78
CA LEU A 89 -7.38 -0.40 19.40
C LEU A 89 -8.50 -1.42 19.25
N VAL A 90 -8.42 -2.25 18.23
CA VAL A 90 -9.48 -3.15 17.79
C VAL A 90 -8.89 -4.52 17.46
N LEU A 91 -9.56 -5.57 17.90
CA LEU A 91 -9.28 -6.96 17.55
C LEU A 91 -10.00 -7.32 16.25
N TYR A 92 -9.32 -8.06 15.38
CA TYR A 92 -9.87 -8.58 14.14
C TYR A 92 -10.19 -10.06 14.28
N ASN A 93 -11.43 -10.45 14.02
CA ASN A 93 -11.95 -11.82 14.14
C ASN A 93 -11.62 -12.50 15.48
N PRO A 94 -11.85 -11.87 16.66
CA PRO A 94 -11.51 -12.50 17.93
C PRO A 94 -12.33 -13.76 18.21
N ASP A 95 -13.51 -13.90 17.58
CA ASP A 95 -14.37 -15.08 17.65
C ASP A 95 -13.83 -16.25 16.82
N LYS A 96 -13.11 -15.99 15.74
CA LYS A 96 -12.55 -16.99 14.85
C LYS A 96 -11.27 -16.47 14.17
N PRO A 97 -10.09 -16.58 14.84
CA PRO A 97 -8.82 -16.03 14.35
C PRO A 97 -8.34 -16.60 13.01
N ASP A 98 -8.73 -17.84 12.67
CA ASP A 98 -8.42 -18.54 11.43
C ASP A 98 -9.36 -18.19 10.26
N ARG A 99 -10.28 -17.23 10.44
CA ARG A 99 -11.17 -16.78 9.37
C ARG A 99 -10.38 -16.17 8.23
N SER A 100 -10.68 -16.58 6.99
CA SER A 100 -10.06 -16.04 5.78
C SER A 100 -10.07 -14.51 5.77
N VAL A 101 -8.95 -13.90 5.36
CA VAL A 101 -8.74 -12.43 5.32
C VAL A 101 -9.80 -11.71 4.48
N ASN A 102 -10.31 -12.35 3.42
CA ASN A 102 -11.34 -11.79 2.53
C ASN A 102 -12.76 -12.25 2.89
N SER A 103 -12.98 -12.83 4.06
CA SER A 103 -14.29 -13.31 4.48
C SER A 103 -15.29 -12.16 4.59
N PRO A 104 -16.48 -12.26 3.98
CA PRO A 104 -17.56 -11.28 4.19
C PRO A 104 -18.11 -11.29 5.61
N LYS A 105 -17.75 -12.32 6.41
CA LYS A 105 -18.12 -12.48 7.82
C LYS A 105 -17.06 -11.93 8.78
N ALA A 106 -16.10 -11.15 8.29
CA ALA A 106 -15.10 -10.50 9.13
C ALA A 106 -15.75 -9.58 10.16
N VAL A 107 -15.29 -9.67 11.40
CA VAL A 107 -15.82 -8.91 12.54
C VAL A 107 -14.70 -8.24 13.32
N TYR A 108 -15.08 -7.19 14.02
CA TYR A 108 -14.20 -6.32 14.78
C TYR A 108 -14.77 -6.13 16.18
N GLN A 109 -13.90 -6.02 17.15
CA GLN A 109 -14.26 -5.77 18.56
C GLN A 109 -13.24 -4.84 19.18
N ILE A 110 -13.70 -3.89 20.01
CA ILE A 110 -12.76 -3.03 20.74
C ILE A 110 -11.86 -3.88 21.66
N GLU A 111 -10.59 -3.56 21.72
CA GLU A 111 -9.63 -4.26 22.56
C GLU A 111 -9.93 -3.98 24.04
N PRO A 112 -9.85 -4.98 24.97
CA PRO A 112 -10.25 -4.83 26.36
C PRO A 112 -9.54 -3.71 27.13
N ALA A 113 -8.23 -3.50 26.95
CA ALA A 113 -7.51 -2.41 27.61
C ALA A 113 -7.92 -1.05 27.06
N THR A 114 -8.19 -0.96 25.76
CA THR A 114 -8.74 0.22 25.10
C THR A 114 -10.13 0.56 25.66
N LEU A 115 -11.02 -0.44 25.79
CA LEU A 115 -12.33 -0.25 26.41
C LEU A 115 -12.23 0.26 27.84
N ALA A 116 -11.36 -0.37 28.66
CA ALA A 116 -11.15 0.02 30.04
C ALA A 116 -10.59 1.46 30.17
N LEU A 117 -9.76 1.89 29.24
CA LEU A 117 -9.28 3.25 29.14
C LEU A 117 -10.42 4.22 28.78
N ILE A 118 -11.17 3.94 27.71
CA ILE A 118 -12.22 4.80 27.19
C ILE A 118 -13.33 5.02 28.22
N ARG A 119 -13.70 4.00 29.00
CA ARG A 119 -14.65 4.12 30.11
C ARG A 119 -14.22 5.12 31.20
N CYS A 120 -12.96 5.52 31.23
CA CYS A 120 -12.44 6.52 32.13
C CYS A 120 -12.41 7.94 31.52
N PHE A 121 -12.84 8.10 30.25
CA PHE A 121 -12.92 9.41 29.63
C PHE A 121 -13.81 10.35 30.46
N GLU A 122 -13.47 11.65 30.50
CA GLU A 122 -14.11 12.68 31.35
C GLU A 122 -13.98 12.47 32.85
N THR A 123 -13.22 11.48 33.32
CA THR A 123 -12.92 11.30 34.73
C THR A 123 -11.52 11.83 35.10
N LYS A 124 -11.31 12.11 36.40
CA LYS A 124 -9.98 12.49 36.92
C LYS A 124 -8.90 11.42 36.65
N LYS A 125 -9.29 10.18 36.37
CA LYS A 125 -8.39 9.05 36.10
C LYS A 125 -7.89 8.99 34.68
N TRP A 126 -8.53 9.73 33.74
CA TRP A 126 -8.25 9.68 32.30
C TRP A 126 -6.78 9.89 31.97
N THR A 127 -6.21 11.02 32.40
CA THR A 127 -4.83 11.42 32.04
C THR A 127 -3.79 10.39 32.50
N GLY A 128 -3.95 9.87 33.74
CA GLY A 128 -3.01 8.86 34.27
C GLY A 128 -3.12 7.53 33.55
N LYS A 129 -4.34 7.07 33.29
CA LYS A 129 -4.58 5.81 32.55
C LYS A 129 -4.17 5.92 31.08
N LEU A 130 -4.41 7.05 30.44
CA LEU A 130 -3.96 7.30 29.07
C LEU A 130 -2.42 7.22 28.96
N LYS A 131 -1.71 7.84 29.91
CA LYS A 131 -0.24 7.78 29.92
C LYS A 131 0.28 6.36 30.06
N ALA A 132 -0.30 5.56 30.95
CA ALA A 132 0.07 4.16 31.14
C ALA A 132 -0.24 3.32 29.87
N TYR A 133 -1.43 3.49 29.32
CA TYR A 133 -1.87 2.82 28.10
C TYR A 133 -0.93 3.13 26.90
N LEU A 134 -0.60 4.40 26.69
CA LEU A 134 0.29 4.80 25.59
C LEU A 134 1.71 4.26 25.77
N ALA A 135 2.21 4.19 27.00
CA ALA A 135 3.54 3.60 27.29
C ALA A 135 3.57 2.11 26.93
N GLU A 136 2.52 1.37 27.22
CA GLU A 136 2.37 -0.05 26.88
C GLU A 136 2.19 -0.25 25.36
N HIS A 137 1.36 0.56 24.72
CA HIS A 137 1.12 0.51 23.26
C HIS A 137 2.33 0.97 22.43
N GLN A 138 3.12 1.92 22.93
CA GLN A 138 4.38 2.29 22.24
C GLN A 138 5.37 1.14 22.19
N THR A 139 5.41 0.27 23.20
CA THR A 139 6.25 -0.94 23.13
C THR A 139 5.75 -1.94 22.09
N LEU A 140 4.45 -2.05 21.87
CA LEU A 140 3.86 -2.86 20.79
C LEU A 140 4.14 -2.26 19.42
N ILE A 141 3.94 -0.95 19.22
CA ILE A 141 4.27 -0.23 17.99
C ILE A 141 5.76 -0.36 17.67
N ALA A 142 6.64 -0.21 18.68
CA ALA A 142 8.08 -0.40 18.51
C ALA A 142 8.44 -1.85 18.16
N ARG A 143 7.74 -2.82 18.70
CA ARG A 143 7.89 -4.24 18.39
C ARG A 143 7.47 -4.54 16.95
N TYR A 144 6.31 -4.05 16.50
CA TYR A 144 5.86 -4.16 15.11
C TYR A 144 6.78 -3.43 14.13
N ALA A 145 7.28 -2.24 14.50
CA ALA A 145 8.27 -1.52 13.69
C ALA A 145 9.58 -2.33 13.57
N LYS A 146 9.99 -3.02 14.62
CA LYS A 146 11.17 -3.90 14.60
C LYS A 146 10.93 -5.16 13.76
N GLU A 147 9.74 -5.76 13.85
CA GLU A 147 9.33 -6.88 12.99
C GLU A 147 9.24 -6.46 11.52
N ARG A 148 8.67 -5.28 11.23
CA ARG A 148 8.65 -4.71 9.88
C ARG A 148 10.07 -4.51 9.33
N LYS A 149 11.01 -3.98 10.12
CA LYS A 149 12.42 -3.85 9.74
C LYS A 149 13.11 -5.20 9.49
N ARG A 150 12.74 -6.25 10.21
CA ARG A 150 13.29 -7.61 9.99
C ARG A 150 12.78 -8.24 8.70
N ASN A 151 11.61 -7.86 8.23
CA ASN A 151 10.97 -8.42 7.04
C ASN A 151 11.23 -7.58 5.79
N LEU A 152 12.09 -6.53 5.86
CA LEU A 152 12.48 -5.78 4.68
C LEU A 152 13.21 -6.68 3.69
N ILE A 153 12.92 -6.47 2.40
CA ILE A 153 13.52 -7.19 1.30
C ILE A 153 14.82 -6.46 0.92
N PRO A 154 16.00 -7.04 1.16
CA PRO A 154 17.25 -6.45 0.69
C PRO A 154 17.35 -6.61 -0.83
N VAL A 155 17.76 -5.55 -1.52
CA VAL A 155 17.97 -5.52 -2.97
C VAL A 155 19.37 -4.98 -3.25
N THR A 156 20.19 -5.76 -3.94
CA THR A 156 21.55 -5.36 -4.35
C THR A 156 21.47 -4.50 -5.61
N ILE A 157 21.89 -3.24 -5.53
CA ILE A 157 21.85 -2.29 -6.65
C ILE A 157 23.21 -2.03 -7.28
N ALA A 158 24.30 -2.37 -6.60
CA ALA A 158 25.68 -2.36 -7.07
C ALA A 158 26.55 -3.16 -6.10
N PRO A 159 27.79 -3.53 -6.46
CA PRO A 159 28.72 -4.19 -5.55
C PRO A 159 28.89 -3.39 -4.24
N GLY A 160 28.54 -4.02 -3.12
CA GLY A 160 28.58 -3.39 -1.79
C GLY A 160 27.51 -2.34 -1.50
N LYS A 161 26.57 -2.11 -2.40
CA LYS A 161 25.44 -1.17 -2.21
C LYS A 161 24.11 -1.90 -2.30
N ALA A 162 23.35 -1.88 -1.22
CA ALA A 162 22.01 -2.45 -1.16
C ALA A 162 21.00 -1.42 -0.65
N ILE A 163 19.74 -1.58 -1.07
CA ILE A 163 18.58 -0.88 -0.54
C ILE A 163 17.69 -1.90 0.15
N ALA A 164 16.68 -1.43 0.86
CA ALA A 164 15.70 -2.27 1.53
C ALA A 164 14.30 -1.82 1.14
N LEU A 165 13.50 -2.75 0.59
CA LEU A 165 12.12 -2.52 0.21
C LEU A 165 11.15 -3.08 1.26
N SER A 166 9.96 -2.52 1.34
CA SER A 166 8.88 -3.03 2.19
C SER A 166 8.49 -4.45 1.78
N PRO A 167 8.13 -5.34 2.72
CA PRO A 167 7.77 -6.72 2.40
C PRO A 167 6.51 -6.80 1.55
N GLY A 168 6.48 -7.72 0.59
CA GLY A 168 5.33 -8.00 -0.26
C GLY A 168 5.72 -8.53 -1.64
N GLU A 169 4.78 -9.19 -2.32
CA GLU A 169 4.99 -9.78 -3.65
C GLU A 169 5.44 -8.75 -4.69
N HIS A 170 4.95 -7.52 -4.59
CA HIS A 170 5.33 -6.44 -5.49
C HIS A 170 6.82 -6.07 -5.33
N SER A 171 7.29 -5.92 -4.11
CA SER A 171 8.71 -5.62 -3.82
C SER A 171 9.63 -6.80 -4.17
N GLU A 172 9.17 -8.04 -4.02
CA GLU A 172 9.90 -9.22 -4.51
C GLU A 172 10.05 -9.19 -6.04
N LEU A 173 9.01 -8.76 -6.76
CA LEU A 173 9.11 -8.61 -8.21
C LEU A 173 10.06 -7.47 -8.59
N ILE A 174 10.03 -6.33 -7.89
CA ILE A 174 11.01 -5.25 -8.09
C ILE A 174 12.44 -5.75 -7.83
N ARG A 175 12.66 -6.55 -6.80
CA ARG A 175 13.96 -7.18 -6.54
C ARG A 175 14.39 -8.04 -7.72
N SER A 176 13.52 -8.90 -8.22
CA SER A 176 13.83 -9.77 -9.37
C SER A 176 14.11 -8.96 -10.64
N VAL A 177 13.43 -7.83 -10.84
CA VAL A 177 13.75 -6.91 -11.95
C VAL A 177 15.18 -6.38 -11.81
N ILE A 178 15.58 -5.97 -10.62
CA ILE A 178 16.91 -5.38 -10.41
C ILE A 178 18.02 -6.44 -10.42
N GLU A 179 17.79 -7.60 -9.80
CA GLU A 179 18.83 -8.64 -9.59
C GLU A 179 18.87 -9.69 -10.71
N ASP A 180 17.75 -9.96 -11.40
CA ASP A 180 17.66 -10.99 -12.44
C ASP A 180 17.51 -10.43 -13.85
N PHE A 181 16.54 -9.51 -14.08
CA PHE A 181 16.28 -8.93 -15.39
C PHE A 181 17.41 -7.99 -15.82
N ALA A 182 17.79 -7.02 -14.98
CA ALA A 182 18.75 -5.99 -15.36
C ALA A 182 20.11 -6.56 -15.78
N PRO A 183 20.73 -7.53 -15.07
CA PRO A 183 22.02 -8.11 -15.49
C PRO A 183 21.95 -8.88 -16.83
N ARG A 184 20.77 -9.41 -17.19
CA ARG A 184 20.61 -10.20 -18.43
C ARG A 184 20.32 -9.35 -19.64
N PHE A 185 19.41 -8.38 -19.52
CA PHE A 185 18.88 -7.63 -20.66
C PHE A 185 19.42 -6.22 -20.78
N ALA A 186 19.97 -5.68 -19.70
CA ALA A 186 20.60 -4.36 -19.63
C ALA A 186 21.87 -4.41 -18.77
N PRO A 187 22.88 -5.23 -19.11
CA PRO A 187 24.09 -5.39 -18.30
C PRO A 187 24.81 -4.06 -18.11
N GLY A 188 25.25 -3.79 -16.88
CA GLY A 188 25.89 -2.52 -16.52
C GLY A 188 24.94 -1.32 -16.42
N SER A 189 23.63 -1.54 -16.47
CA SER A 189 22.66 -0.47 -16.21
C SER A 189 22.75 0.06 -14.78
N VAL A 190 22.43 1.33 -14.60
CA VAL A 190 22.40 2.02 -13.32
C VAL A 190 20.95 2.18 -12.88
N LEU A 191 20.66 1.82 -11.62
CA LEU A 191 19.34 2.08 -11.04
C LEU A 191 19.15 3.58 -10.82
N VAL A 192 18.07 4.12 -11.39
CA VAL A 192 17.67 5.53 -11.25
C VAL A 192 16.54 5.68 -10.23
N TYR A 193 15.58 4.77 -10.27
CA TYR A 193 14.43 4.79 -9.40
C TYR A 193 13.94 3.37 -9.09
N ALA A 194 13.51 3.15 -7.86
CA ALA A 194 12.74 1.99 -7.44
C ALA A 194 11.62 2.43 -6.50
N GLY A 195 10.38 2.10 -6.86
CA GLY A 195 9.20 2.31 -6.02
C GLY A 195 9.23 1.47 -4.76
N ASP A 196 8.39 1.81 -3.79
CA ASP A 196 8.17 1.01 -2.60
C ASP A 196 6.71 1.11 -2.16
N THR A 197 6.15 0.02 -1.66
CA THR A 197 4.74 -0.03 -1.23
C THR A 197 4.48 0.59 0.13
N GLY A 198 5.48 0.64 0.99
CA GLY A 198 5.38 1.20 2.35
C GLY A 198 5.88 2.63 2.48
N GLU A 199 6.73 3.05 1.55
CA GLU A 199 7.33 4.38 1.47
C GLU A 199 7.04 4.95 0.07
N LYS A 200 7.29 6.25 -0.15
CA LYS A 200 7.05 6.85 -1.47
C LYS A 200 7.97 6.25 -2.54
N TRP A 201 9.20 5.88 -2.16
CA TRP A 201 10.20 5.19 -2.99
C TRP A 201 11.23 4.48 -2.11
N GLY A 202 11.77 3.36 -2.59
CA GLY A 202 12.90 2.67 -1.96
C GLY A 202 14.26 3.23 -2.37
N TYR A 203 14.33 3.77 -3.61
CA TYR A 203 15.52 4.43 -4.16
C TYR A 203 15.15 5.51 -5.17
N PHE A 204 15.87 6.64 -5.15
CA PHE A 204 15.67 7.71 -6.12
C PHE A 204 16.94 8.53 -6.33
N ASP A 205 17.56 8.40 -7.50
CA ASP A 205 18.68 9.24 -7.92
C ASP A 205 18.16 10.42 -8.76
N LYS A 206 17.79 11.49 -8.05
CA LYS A 206 17.25 12.71 -8.67
C LYS A 206 18.27 13.46 -9.50
N ALA A 207 19.56 13.38 -9.11
CA ALA A 207 20.63 14.07 -9.82
C ALA A 207 20.84 13.43 -11.19
N LEU A 208 20.95 12.10 -11.23
CA LEU A 208 21.07 11.36 -12.49
C LEU A 208 19.87 11.60 -13.41
N LEU A 209 18.64 11.63 -12.86
CA LEU A 209 17.45 11.87 -13.66
C LEU A 209 17.43 13.28 -14.28
N ALA A 210 17.87 14.29 -13.53
CA ALA A 210 18.02 15.66 -14.02
C ALA A 210 19.10 15.77 -15.12
N ASP A 211 20.23 15.09 -14.96
CA ASP A 211 21.32 15.02 -15.97
C ASP A 211 20.80 14.41 -17.29
N LEU A 212 19.85 13.46 -17.19
CA LEU A 212 19.17 12.86 -18.33
C LEU A 212 18.05 13.73 -18.91
N SER A 213 17.90 14.96 -18.42
CA SER A 213 16.90 15.94 -18.83
C SER A 213 15.45 15.52 -18.57
N VAL A 214 15.23 14.74 -17.54
CA VAL A 214 13.89 14.34 -17.09
C VAL A 214 13.54 15.07 -15.80
N GLU A 215 12.52 15.92 -15.88
CA GLU A 215 11.97 16.61 -14.72
C GLU A 215 10.71 15.89 -14.24
N VAL A 216 10.75 15.39 -13.00
CA VAL A 216 9.60 14.75 -12.37
C VAL A 216 8.95 15.74 -11.44
N ASP A 217 7.74 16.15 -11.76
CA ASP A 217 6.93 16.97 -10.86
C ASP A 217 6.42 16.17 -9.64
N ALA A 218 5.87 16.86 -8.64
CA ALA A 218 5.38 16.25 -7.42
C ALA A 218 4.19 15.29 -7.64
N HIS A 219 3.57 15.32 -8.83
CA HIS A 219 2.37 14.60 -9.21
C HIS A 219 2.63 13.52 -10.28
N GLY A 220 3.82 13.50 -10.89
CA GLY A 220 4.21 12.51 -11.89
C GLY A 220 4.19 11.10 -11.28
N LYS A 221 3.43 10.19 -11.90
CA LYS A 221 3.43 8.78 -11.52
C LYS A 221 4.63 8.10 -12.16
N MET A 222 5.70 7.94 -11.39
CA MET A 222 6.86 7.16 -11.82
C MET A 222 6.48 5.70 -12.10
N PRO A 223 7.17 5.02 -13.02
CA PRO A 223 7.10 3.56 -13.11
C PRO A 223 7.71 2.91 -11.86
N ASP A 224 7.47 1.62 -11.64
CA ASP A 224 7.97 0.92 -10.47
C ASP A 224 9.51 0.85 -10.42
N VAL A 225 10.16 0.70 -11.58
CA VAL A 225 11.61 0.72 -11.70
C VAL A 225 12.03 1.54 -12.92
N VAL A 226 13.09 2.36 -12.77
CA VAL A 226 13.78 3.04 -13.87
C VAL A 226 15.23 2.64 -13.87
N LEU A 227 15.71 2.08 -14.99
CA LEU A 227 17.10 1.74 -15.20
C LEU A 227 17.68 2.60 -16.34
N HIS A 228 18.89 3.13 -16.16
CA HIS A 228 19.64 3.76 -17.25
C HIS A 228 20.66 2.74 -17.81
N PHE A 229 20.40 2.24 -19.00
CA PHE A 229 21.34 1.39 -19.72
C PHE A 229 22.31 2.28 -20.49
N THR A 230 23.44 2.57 -19.86
CA THR A 230 24.42 3.57 -20.30
C THR A 230 25.05 3.23 -21.65
N GLU A 231 25.34 1.95 -21.92
CA GLU A 231 25.97 1.49 -23.17
C GLU A 231 25.12 1.85 -24.41
N LYS A 232 23.80 1.73 -24.30
CA LYS A 232 22.86 2.02 -25.40
C LYS A 232 22.19 3.37 -25.30
N ASN A 233 22.44 4.10 -24.22
CA ASN A 233 21.76 5.34 -23.87
C ASN A 233 20.21 5.17 -23.85
N TRP A 234 19.74 4.16 -23.12
CA TRP A 234 18.32 3.86 -22.97
C TRP A 234 17.86 4.03 -21.53
N LEU A 235 16.64 4.53 -21.35
CA LEU A 235 15.89 4.44 -20.10
C LEU A 235 14.89 3.31 -20.20
N LEU A 236 15.02 2.29 -19.37
CA LEU A 236 14.05 1.22 -19.24
C LEU A 236 13.05 1.62 -18.16
N LEU A 237 11.80 1.77 -18.57
CA LEU A 237 10.66 2.15 -17.72
C LEU A 237 9.84 0.89 -17.44
N ILE A 238 9.93 0.37 -16.21
CA ILE A 238 9.46 -0.97 -15.90
C ILE A 238 8.29 -0.90 -14.90
N GLU A 239 7.16 -1.49 -15.27
CA GLU A 239 6.00 -1.71 -14.40
C GLU A 239 6.00 -3.15 -13.87
N SER A 240 5.87 -3.31 -12.57
CA SER A 240 5.83 -4.58 -11.86
C SER A 240 4.40 -4.97 -11.51
N VAL A 241 3.84 -5.92 -12.25
CA VAL A 241 2.41 -6.26 -12.18
C VAL A 241 2.15 -7.41 -11.21
N THR A 242 1.59 -7.07 -10.06
CA THR A 242 1.07 -8.06 -9.09
C THR A 242 -0.43 -7.90 -8.86
N SER A 243 -0.91 -6.66 -8.76
CA SER A 243 -2.32 -6.32 -8.49
C SER A 243 -2.84 -5.14 -9.30
N HIS A 244 -1.98 -4.40 -9.97
CA HIS A 244 -2.31 -3.30 -10.89
C HIS A 244 -1.99 -3.73 -12.31
N GLY A 245 -2.47 -2.97 -13.30
CA GLY A 245 -2.34 -3.33 -14.71
C GLY A 245 -0.92 -3.16 -15.29
N PRO A 246 -0.68 -3.72 -16.49
CA PRO A 246 0.58 -3.63 -17.22
C PRO A 246 0.78 -2.23 -17.83
N VAL A 247 1.86 -2.07 -18.60
CA VAL A 247 1.97 -0.95 -19.53
C VAL A 247 0.91 -1.15 -20.62
N ASP A 248 -0.27 -0.61 -20.38
CA ASP A 248 -1.35 -0.51 -21.37
C ASP A 248 -1.15 0.75 -22.25
N GLY A 249 -2.01 0.95 -23.25
CA GLY A 249 -1.91 2.10 -24.14
C GLY A 249 -1.98 3.45 -23.44
N LYS A 250 -2.77 3.56 -22.36
CA LYS A 250 -2.86 4.77 -21.54
C LYS A 250 -1.57 4.99 -20.74
N ARG A 251 -1.09 3.94 -20.09
CA ARG A 251 0.13 4.01 -19.28
C ARG A 251 1.37 4.27 -20.13
N HIS A 252 1.42 3.69 -21.32
CA HIS A 252 2.46 3.97 -22.32
C HIS A 252 2.49 5.47 -22.67
N ALA A 253 1.33 6.08 -22.96
CA ALA A 253 1.24 7.51 -23.25
C ALA A 253 1.63 8.39 -22.04
N GLU A 254 1.20 8.04 -20.83
CA GLU A 254 1.56 8.74 -19.59
C GLU A 254 3.08 8.70 -19.35
N LEU A 255 3.72 7.55 -19.52
CA LEU A 255 5.17 7.39 -19.37
C LEU A 255 5.93 8.14 -20.47
N SER A 256 5.47 8.04 -21.72
CA SER A 256 6.06 8.76 -22.85
C SER A 256 6.04 10.28 -22.62
N GLN A 257 4.94 10.80 -22.08
CA GLN A 257 4.82 12.22 -21.75
C GLN A 257 5.71 12.60 -20.56
N LEU A 258 5.76 11.78 -19.51
CA LEU A 258 6.57 12.05 -18.32
C LEU A 258 8.07 12.11 -18.64
N PHE A 259 8.53 11.27 -19.59
CA PHE A 259 9.92 11.17 -20.00
C PHE A 259 10.22 11.87 -21.35
N ALA A 260 9.31 12.69 -21.86
CA ALA A 260 9.44 13.35 -23.17
C ALA A 260 10.70 14.23 -23.29
N GLY A 261 11.21 14.78 -22.19
CA GLY A 261 12.44 15.57 -22.14
C GLY A 261 13.73 14.75 -22.21
N SER A 262 13.63 13.44 -22.09
CA SER A 262 14.80 12.55 -22.04
C SER A 262 15.64 12.58 -23.31
N LYS A 263 16.97 12.63 -23.13
CA LYS A 263 17.94 12.44 -24.20
C LYS A 263 18.23 10.97 -24.51
N CYS A 264 17.64 10.05 -23.72
CA CYS A 264 17.77 8.61 -23.91
C CYS A 264 16.62 8.06 -24.73
N GLY A 265 16.83 6.95 -25.44
CA GLY A 265 15.73 6.14 -25.97
C GLY A 265 14.90 5.54 -24.85
N LEU A 266 13.57 5.52 -25.00
CA LEU A 266 12.67 4.96 -24.00
C LEU A 266 12.33 3.52 -24.34
N VAL A 267 12.46 2.61 -23.39
CA VAL A 267 12.07 1.20 -23.49
C VAL A 267 11.04 0.91 -22.40
N TYR A 268 9.88 0.46 -22.80
CA TYR A 268 8.78 0.17 -21.91
C TYR A 268 8.74 -1.33 -21.60
N VAL A 269 8.73 -1.68 -20.32
CA VAL A 269 8.77 -3.08 -19.88
C VAL A 269 7.64 -3.35 -18.91
N THR A 270 6.94 -4.45 -19.10
CA THR A 270 6.02 -5.01 -18.09
C THR A 270 6.65 -6.26 -17.50
N ALA A 271 6.85 -6.29 -16.19
CA ALA A 271 7.33 -7.43 -15.45
C ALA A 271 6.18 -8.15 -14.71
N PHE A 272 6.14 -9.47 -14.82
CA PHE A 272 5.18 -10.32 -14.12
C PHE A 272 5.90 -11.34 -13.22
N PRO A 273 5.32 -11.74 -12.09
CA PRO A 273 5.93 -12.78 -11.24
C PRO A 273 5.87 -14.17 -11.87
N ASN A 274 4.83 -14.46 -12.66
CA ASN A 274 4.63 -15.74 -13.33
C ASN A 274 3.69 -15.63 -14.54
N ARG A 275 3.71 -16.65 -15.40
CA ARG A 275 2.87 -16.72 -16.61
C ARG A 275 1.37 -16.72 -16.33
N ALA A 276 0.92 -17.26 -15.20
CA ALA A 276 -0.51 -17.29 -14.87
C ALA A 276 -1.05 -15.88 -14.62
N ILE A 277 -0.26 -15.01 -14.00
CA ILE A 277 -0.62 -13.60 -13.84
C ILE A 277 -0.53 -12.88 -15.19
N MET A 278 0.56 -13.05 -15.94
CA MET A 278 0.72 -12.48 -17.28
C MET A 278 -0.50 -12.79 -18.17
N GLY A 279 -0.96 -14.03 -18.18
CA GLY A 279 -2.09 -14.47 -19.02
C GLY A 279 -3.40 -13.69 -18.76
N ARG A 280 -3.58 -13.14 -17.56
CA ARG A 280 -4.78 -12.34 -17.21
C ARG A 280 -4.76 -10.96 -17.86
N TYR A 281 -3.58 -10.44 -18.16
CA TYR A 281 -3.37 -9.09 -18.68
C TYR A 281 -2.92 -9.06 -20.15
N LEU A 282 -2.82 -10.22 -20.82
CA LEU A 282 -2.27 -10.33 -22.17
C LEU A 282 -2.95 -9.41 -23.18
N GLY A 283 -4.27 -9.23 -23.06
CA GLY A 283 -5.05 -8.35 -23.94
C GLY A 283 -4.94 -6.86 -23.61
N GLU A 284 -4.29 -6.48 -22.51
CA GLU A 284 -4.14 -5.09 -22.08
C GLU A 284 -2.74 -4.53 -22.38
N ILE A 285 -1.77 -5.39 -22.65
CA ILE A 285 -0.38 -5.00 -22.89
C ILE A 285 -0.29 -4.19 -24.19
N ALA A 286 0.31 -3.01 -24.12
CA ALA A 286 0.50 -2.14 -25.27
C ALA A 286 1.49 -2.74 -26.27
N TRP A 287 1.28 -2.47 -27.57
CA TRP A 287 2.27 -2.73 -28.61
C TRP A 287 3.53 -1.91 -28.41
N GLU A 288 4.63 -2.34 -29.00
CA GLU A 288 5.97 -1.70 -28.88
C GLU A 288 6.52 -1.68 -27.46
N THR A 289 6.17 -2.70 -26.65
CA THR A 289 6.67 -2.91 -25.29
C THR A 289 7.29 -4.28 -25.13
N GLU A 290 8.10 -4.43 -24.09
CA GLU A 290 8.74 -5.66 -23.69
C GLU A 290 7.97 -6.31 -22.52
N VAL A 291 7.91 -7.64 -22.49
CA VAL A 291 7.32 -8.38 -21.36
C VAL A 291 8.32 -9.37 -20.82
N TRP A 292 8.53 -9.30 -19.53
CA TRP A 292 9.39 -10.21 -18.79
C TRP A 292 8.62 -10.93 -17.67
N VAL A 293 8.99 -12.20 -17.41
CA VAL A 293 8.33 -13.02 -16.41
C VAL A 293 9.39 -13.62 -15.48
N ALA A 294 9.28 -13.36 -14.18
CA ALA A 294 10.29 -13.75 -13.20
C ALA A 294 10.47 -15.26 -13.04
N ASP A 295 9.43 -16.06 -13.29
CA ASP A 295 9.51 -17.54 -13.28
C ASP A 295 10.23 -18.13 -14.51
N ALA A 296 10.52 -17.29 -15.53
CA ALA A 296 11.31 -17.67 -16.71
C ALA A 296 12.34 -16.57 -17.05
N PRO A 297 13.29 -16.27 -16.14
CA PRO A 297 14.09 -15.04 -16.15
C PRO A 297 15.01 -14.86 -17.34
N SER A 298 15.30 -15.92 -18.10
CA SER A 298 16.14 -15.88 -19.31
C SER A 298 15.36 -15.54 -20.58
N HIS A 299 14.04 -15.36 -20.52
CA HIS A 299 13.20 -15.14 -21.68
C HIS A 299 12.56 -13.75 -21.63
N LEU A 300 12.42 -13.16 -22.83
CA LEU A 300 11.72 -11.90 -23.05
C LEU A 300 10.69 -12.09 -24.16
N ILE A 301 9.56 -11.43 -24.04
CA ILE A 301 8.51 -11.43 -25.06
C ILE A 301 8.45 -10.01 -25.63
N HIS A 302 8.60 -9.89 -26.95
CA HIS A 302 8.51 -8.62 -27.65
C HIS A 302 7.11 -8.43 -28.23
N PHE A 303 6.38 -7.43 -27.77
CA PHE A 303 5.11 -7.00 -28.36
C PHE A 303 5.39 -5.99 -29.49
N ASN A 304 6.14 -6.43 -30.51
CA ASN A 304 6.62 -5.57 -31.58
C ASN A 304 5.90 -5.94 -32.89
N GLY A 305 4.89 -5.15 -33.27
CA GLY A 305 3.88 -5.54 -34.26
C GLY A 305 4.28 -5.44 -35.73
N GLU A 306 5.42 -4.83 -36.12
CA GLU A 306 5.69 -4.53 -37.54
C GLU A 306 6.52 -5.56 -38.29
N ARG A 307 7.17 -6.52 -37.63
CA ARG A 307 8.10 -7.43 -38.27
C ARG A 307 7.69 -8.89 -38.08
N PHE A 308 7.37 -9.56 -39.19
CA PHE A 308 7.35 -11.02 -39.23
C PHE A 308 8.80 -11.50 -39.11
N LEU A 309 9.14 -12.06 -37.95
CA LEU A 309 10.41 -12.73 -37.75
C LEU A 309 10.24 -14.17 -38.29
N GLY A 310 10.82 -14.45 -39.43
CA GLY A 310 10.87 -15.80 -39.99
C GLY A 310 11.56 -16.80 -39.04
N PRO A 311 11.75 -18.04 -39.48
CA PRO A 311 12.38 -19.06 -38.64
C PRO A 311 13.75 -18.61 -38.16
N TYR A 312 14.04 -18.82 -36.86
CA TYR A 312 15.37 -18.55 -36.34
C TYR A 312 16.38 -19.50 -37.02
N PRO A 313 17.60 -19.03 -37.36
CA PRO A 313 18.63 -19.92 -37.86
C PRO A 313 18.91 -20.98 -36.82
N ALA A 314 19.04 -22.22 -37.25
CA ALA A 314 19.54 -23.31 -36.38
C ALA A 314 20.98 -22.94 -35.97
N GLU A 315 21.29 -22.99 -34.67
CA GLU A 315 22.65 -22.86 -34.16
C GLU A 315 23.53 -23.99 -34.65
#